data_fc80c54ab84048c47743ff6f37dc915c
#
_entry.id   fc80c54ab84048c47743ff6f37dc915c
#
_cell.length_a   1.000
_cell.length_b   1.000
_cell.length_c   1.000
_cell.angle_alpha   90.00
_cell.angle_beta   90.00
_cell.angle_gamma   90.00
#
_symmetry.space_group_name_H-M   'P 1'
#
loop_
_entity.id
_entity.type
_entity.pdbx_description
1 polymer ?
#
loop_
_entity_poly.entity_id
_entity_poly.type
_entity_poly.pdbx_seq_one_letter_code
_entity_poly.pdbx_strand_id
1 'polypeptide(L)'
;MTEQKFTLPITGMTCANCAANIERGVKKLKGVADASVNFAAENAAVSFDPQQLQLRDVVEKIHDSGFGVATTRVEMPVTGMTCANCAANIERALNKKTAGVVNAAVNFASERVSVEYIPGVLNLDEIVAAIEKAGYGAIPPEDGPGEEDAEQKTRDAEIKDQTRKFAVGALLALPLFVLSMGRDFGLIGPWSHAPWVNWLFWLLASPVQFYTGWDYYVGGFKSLKNKSANMDVLVAMGSSVAYVYSLAVLFFPSAGAHVYFETSAVIITLIKLGKMLESRTKGRTGGAIRKLIGLSPKTATILENDIEKEIALIRVNVSDTVIVRPGERIPVDGLVLDGQSAVDESMLSGEPL
;
A
#
# COMPACT_ATOMS: atom_id res chain seq x y z
N MET A 1 12.16 -0.10 32.46
CA MET A 1 12.41 0.79 31.33
C MET A 1 13.01 -0.09 30.26
N THR A 2 12.33 -0.30 29.14
CA THR A 2 12.83 -1.11 28.02
C THR A 2 13.65 -0.20 27.13
N GLU A 3 14.96 -0.11 27.41
CA GLU A 3 15.88 0.58 26.51
C GLU A 3 16.04 -0.24 25.22
N GLN A 4 15.98 0.42 24.09
CA GLN A 4 16.30 -0.18 22.80
C GLN A 4 17.65 0.32 22.32
N LYS A 5 18.48 -0.60 21.83
CA LYS A 5 19.81 -0.31 21.32
C LYS A 5 19.85 -0.52 19.80
N PHE A 6 20.30 0.49 19.09
CA PHE A 6 20.45 0.47 17.64
C PHE A 6 21.89 0.80 17.24
N THR A 7 22.35 0.17 16.17
CA THR A 7 23.63 0.51 15.54
C THR A 7 23.32 1.14 14.19
N LEU A 8 23.67 2.41 14.04
CA LEU A 8 23.36 3.22 12.86
C LEU A 8 24.62 3.39 12.02
N PRO A 9 24.60 3.08 10.72
CA PRO A 9 25.73 3.38 9.83
C PRO A 9 25.78 4.88 9.57
N ILE A 10 26.95 5.50 9.86
CA ILE A 10 27.16 6.95 9.75
C ILE A 10 27.99 7.25 8.51
N THR A 11 27.58 8.24 7.76
CA THR A 11 28.32 8.73 6.58
C THR A 11 28.85 10.15 6.79
N GLY A 12 29.94 10.49 6.12
CA GLY A 12 30.52 11.84 6.16
C GLY A 12 31.48 12.11 7.31
N MET A 13 31.84 11.10 8.13
CA MET A 13 32.88 11.26 9.15
C MET A 13 34.27 11.23 8.52
N THR A 14 35.08 12.24 8.78
CA THR A 14 36.48 12.34 8.27
C THR A 14 37.52 12.26 9.36
N CYS A 15 37.16 12.32 10.63
CA CYS A 15 38.09 12.28 11.75
C CYS A 15 37.42 11.89 13.07
N ALA A 16 38.18 11.53 14.09
CA ALA A 16 37.67 11.18 15.41
C ALA A 16 36.89 12.32 16.10
N ASN A 17 37.19 13.57 15.79
CA ASN A 17 36.43 14.71 16.31
C ASN A 17 35.01 14.77 15.75
N CYS A 18 34.79 14.27 14.51
CA CYS A 18 33.45 14.14 13.94
C CYS A 18 32.62 13.15 14.76
N ALA A 19 33.20 11.99 15.10
CA ALA A 19 32.53 11.00 15.94
C ALA A 19 32.18 11.57 17.34
N ALA A 20 33.09 12.30 17.97
CA ALA A 20 32.85 12.96 19.26
C ALA A 20 31.76 14.06 19.17
N ASN A 21 31.62 14.73 18.03
CA ASN A 21 30.56 15.74 17.82
C ASN A 21 29.19 15.07 17.70
N ILE A 22 29.07 13.99 16.94
CA ILE A 22 27.83 13.21 16.81
C ILE A 22 27.43 12.67 18.18
N GLU A 23 28.35 12.04 18.91
CA GLU A 23 28.09 11.46 20.22
C GLU A 23 27.58 12.50 21.21
N ARG A 24 28.23 13.66 21.27
CA ARG A 24 27.79 14.78 22.14
C ARG A 24 26.43 15.35 21.71
N GLY A 25 26.17 15.39 20.41
CA GLY A 25 24.90 15.86 19.86
C GLY A 25 23.76 14.93 20.23
N VAL A 26 23.93 13.63 20.03
CA VAL A 26 22.93 12.60 20.32
C VAL A 26 22.68 12.46 21.82
N LYS A 27 23.71 12.49 22.66
CA LYS A 27 23.58 12.44 24.15
C LYS A 27 22.78 13.62 24.73
N LYS A 28 22.61 14.73 24.01
CA LYS A 28 21.78 15.87 24.46
C LYS A 28 20.29 15.67 24.25
N LEU A 29 19.88 14.67 23.46
CA LEU A 29 18.47 14.38 23.27
C LEU A 29 17.86 13.77 24.53
N LYS A 30 16.69 14.28 24.93
CA LYS A 30 15.94 13.73 26.05
C LYS A 30 15.45 12.32 25.68
N GLY A 31 15.74 11.35 26.53
CA GLY A 31 15.36 9.95 26.29
C GLY A 31 16.53 9.08 25.81
N VAL A 32 17.69 9.64 25.44
CA VAL A 32 18.91 8.88 25.16
C VAL A 32 19.55 8.46 26.48
N ALA A 33 19.75 7.15 26.65
CA ALA A 33 20.45 6.58 27.82
C ALA A 33 21.96 6.55 27.59
N ASP A 34 22.40 6.14 26.41
CA ASP A 34 23.81 6.15 26.00
C ASP A 34 23.95 6.27 24.47
N ALA A 35 25.08 6.84 24.04
CA ALA A 35 25.47 6.91 22.65
C ALA A 35 27.00 6.79 22.56
N SER A 36 27.48 5.94 21.66
CA SER A 36 28.89 5.74 21.37
C SER A 36 29.11 5.67 19.86
N VAL A 37 30.07 6.47 19.36
CA VAL A 37 30.36 6.54 17.93
C VAL A 37 31.73 6.00 17.64
N ASN A 38 31.82 5.00 16.78
CA ASN A 38 33.06 4.40 16.33
C ASN A 38 33.41 4.95 14.94
N PHE A 39 34.48 5.77 14.89
CA PHE A 39 34.96 6.36 13.64
C PHE A 39 35.49 5.31 12.67
N ALA A 40 36.23 4.30 13.16
CA ALA A 40 36.84 3.30 12.31
C ALA A 40 35.83 2.31 11.70
N ALA A 41 34.75 2.06 12.41
CA ALA A 41 33.66 1.20 11.94
C ALA A 41 32.51 1.99 11.29
N GLU A 42 32.64 3.32 11.20
CA GLU A 42 31.63 4.25 10.64
C GLU A 42 30.22 4.01 11.17
N ASN A 43 30.08 3.72 12.47
CA ASN A 43 28.80 3.47 13.09
C ASN A 43 28.61 4.20 14.43
N ALA A 44 27.34 4.41 14.79
CA ALA A 44 26.91 4.93 16.07
C ALA A 44 26.00 3.93 16.77
N ALA A 45 26.38 3.47 17.94
CA ALA A 45 25.54 2.68 18.82
C ALA A 45 24.77 3.64 19.76
N VAL A 46 23.44 3.63 19.71
CA VAL A 46 22.58 4.51 20.50
C VAL A 46 21.58 3.69 21.26
N SER A 47 21.46 3.93 22.57
CA SER A 47 20.43 3.34 23.45
C SER A 47 19.49 4.43 23.91
N PHE A 48 18.20 4.25 23.72
CA PHE A 48 17.18 5.24 24.13
C PHE A 48 15.86 4.59 24.55
N ASP A 49 15.03 5.37 25.25
CA ASP A 49 13.68 4.97 25.64
C ASP A 49 12.69 5.26 24.49
N PRO A 50 12.08 4.22 23.87
CA PRO A 50 11.17 4.38 22.74
C PRO A 50 9.85 5.06 23.11
N GLN A 51 9.55 5.26 24.40
CA GLN A 51 8.39 6.02 24.84
C GLN A 51 8.63 7.54 24.81
N GLN A 52 9.89 7.97 24.86
CA GLN A 52 10.28 9.39 24.94
C GLN A 52 10.92 9.90 23.63
N LEU A 53 11.56 9.03 22.87
CA LEU A 53 12.32 9.39 21.67
C LEU A 53 12.08 8.36 20.58
N GLN A 54 12.00 8.81 19.33
CA GLN A 54 11.94 7.94 18.17
C GLN A 54 13.31 7.86 17.47
N LEU A 55 13.57 6.77 16.76
CA LEU A 55 14.81 6.62 16.00
C LEU A 55 15.02 7.75 14.98
N ARG A 56 13.91 8.23 14.39
CA ARG A 56 13.90 9.38 13.49
C ARG A 56 14.51 10.64 14.12
N ASP A 57 14.22 10.92 15.37
CA ASP A 57 14.72 12.13 16.06
C ASP A 57 16.25 12.04 16.25
N VAL A 58 16.76 10.80 16.44
CA VAL A 58 18.21 10.53 16.51
C VAL A 58 18.85 10.77 15.14
N VAL A 59 18.23 10.26 14.08
CA VAL A 59 18.71 10.44 12.69
C VAL A 59 18.72 11.93 12.33
N GLU A 60 17.63 12.64 12.61
CA GLU A 60 17.53 14.10 12.38
C GLU A 60 18.63 14.86 13.14
N LYS A 61 18.93 14.48 14.39
CA LYS A 61 19.99 15.10 15.15
C LYS A 61 21.39 14.85 14.58
N ILE A 62 21.63 13.68 14.01
CA ILE A 62 22.87 13.38 13.29
C ILE A 62 22.97 14.25 12.03
N HIS A 63 21.88 14.42 11.28
CA HIS A 63 21.82 15.32 10.12
C HIS A 63 22.06 16.79 10.51
N ASP A 64 21.45 17.27 11.59
CA ASP A 64 21.68 18.63 12.12
C ASP A 64 23.15 18.86 12.51
N SER A 65 23.85 17.79 12.86
CA SER A 65 25.27 17.84 13.19
C SER A 65 26.19 17.84 11.94
N GLY A 66 25.59 17.80 10.74
CA GLY A 66 26.30 17.84 9.46
C GLY A 66 26.76 16.47 8.95
N PHE A 67 26.21 15.36 9.47
CA PHE A 67 26.55 13.99 9.09
C PHE A 67 25.33 13.26 8.54
N GLY A 68 25.53 12.16 7.79
CA GLY A 68 24.47 11.33 7.26
C GLY A 68 24.33 10.00 8.01
N VAL A 69 23.13 9.43 7.94
CA VAL A 69 22.89 8.02 8.27
C VAL A 69 22.59 7.31 6.95
N ALA A 70 23.24 6.20 6.67
CA ALA A 70 22.94 5.45 5.46
C ALA A 70 21.53 4.86 5.56
N THR A 71 20.66 5.30 4.67
CA THR A 71 19.28 4.81 4.55
C THR A 71 19.08 4.14 3.20
N THR A 72 18.17 3.21 3.12
CA THR A 72 17.73 2.58 1.87
C THR A 72 16.27 2.91 1.68
N ARG A 73 15.89 3.24 0.44
CA ARG A 73 14.51 3.48 0.06
C ARG A 73 14.00 2.32 -0.77
N VAL A 74 12.85 1.79 -0.39
CA VAL A 74 12.15 0.74 -1.11
C VAL A 74 10.74 1.20 -1.44
N GLU A 75 10.28 0.87 -2.63
CA GLU A 75 8.89 1.06 -3.04
C GLU A 75 8.28 -0.29 -3.34
N MET A 76 7.11 -0.56 -2.76
CA MET A 76 6.40 -1.81 -2.99
C MET A 76 4.90 -1.60 -3.14
N PRO A 77 4.21 -2.44 -3.94
CA PRO A 77 2.76 -2.43 -4.05
C PRO A 77 2.11 -2.85 -2.72
N VAL A 78 1.00 -2.20 -2.39
CA VAL A 78 0.18 -2.52 -1.21
C VAL A 78 -1.24 -2.85 -1.65
N THR A 79 -1.79 -3.95 -1.13
CA THR A 79 -3.13 -4.42 -1.46
C THR A 79 -4.10 -4.31 -0.27
N GLY A 80 -5.39 -4.28 -0.55
CA GLY A 80 -6.44 -4.23 0.47
C GLY A 80 -6.74 -2.83 1.02
N MET A 81 -6.22 -1.75 0.41
CA MET A 81 -6.61 -0.38 0.75
C MET A 81 -7.95 -0.05 0.11
N THR A 82 -8.90 0.42 0.93
CA THR A 82 -10.24 0.78 0.46
C THR A 82 -10.52 2.29 0.46
N CYS A 83 -9.70 3.07 1.16
CA CYS A 83 -9.84 4.53 1.22
C CYS A 83 -8.52 5.18 1.71
N ALA A 84 -8.44 6.50 1.62
CA ALA A 84 -7.27 7.28 2.09
C ALA A 84 -6.93 7.04 3.58
N ASN A 85 -7.93 6.74 4.43
CA ASN A 85 -7.67 6.39 5.83
C ASN A 85 -6.89 5.09 5.98
N CYS A 86 -7.02 4.15 5.02
CA CYS A 86 -6.23 2.92 5.01
C CYS A 86 -4.75 3.25 4.78
N ALA A 87 -4.45 4.14 3.83
CA ALA A 87 -3.09 4.64 3.59
C ALA A 87 -2.50 5.28 4.86
N ALA A 88 -3.23 6.19 5.50
CA ALA A 88 -2.80 6.82 6.75
C ALA A 88 -2.59 5.81 7.91
N ASN A 89 -3.33 4.70 7.92
CA ASN A 89 -3.13 3.64 8.91
C ASN A 89 -1.82 2.87 8.67
N ILE A 90 -1.48 2.58 7.42
CA ILE A 90 -0.21 1.95 7.05
C ILE A 90 0.95 2.88 7.41
N GLU A 91 0.89 4.16 7.01
CA GLU A 91 1.91 5.15 7.38
C GLU A 91 2.11 5.24 8.88
N ARG A 92 1.01 5.25 9.66
CA ARG A 92 1.08 5.28 11.12
C ARG A 92 1.69 4.01 11.70
N ALA A 93 1.41 2.84 11.12
CA ALA A 93 1.99 1.58 11.55
C ALA A 93 3.50 1.55 11.29
N LEU A 94 3.94 1.98 10.12
CA LEU A 94 5.35 2.03 9.75
C LEU A 94 6.10 3.11 10.52
N ASN A 95 5.64 4.37 10.47
CA ASN A 95 6.36 5.51 11.05
C ASN A 95 6.38 5.51 12.59
N LYS A 96 5.34 4.95 13.27
CA LYS A 96 5.23 5.05 14.74
C LYS A 96 5.48 3.75 15.46
N LYS A 97 5.34 2.60 14.81
CA LYS A 97 5.38 1.30 15.48
C LYS A 97 6.50 0.39 14.98
N THR A 98 7.16 0.74 13.87
CA THR A 98 8.22 -0.09 13.27
C THR A 98 9.55 0.61 13.46
N ALA A 99 10.37 0.07 14.36
CA ALA A 99 11.71 0.60 14.60
C ALA A 99 12.59 0.35 13.36
N GLY A 100 13.40 1.35 13.00
CA GLY A 100 14.25 1.27 11.79
C GLY A 100 13.66 1.98 10.56
N VAL A 101 12.37 2.34 10.58
CA VAL A 101 11.76 3.19 9.57
C VAL A 101 12.11 4.65 9.88
N VAL A 102 12.69 5.34 8.90
CA VAL A 102 12.98 6.78 8.95
C VAL A 102 11.77 7.56 8.46
N ASN A 103 11.24 7.16 7.31
CA ASN A 103 10.04 7.75 6.73
C ASN A 103 9.28 6.73 5.89
N ALA A 104 7.97 6.72 6.00
CA ALA A 104 7.11 5.94 5.13
C ALA A 104 5.94 6.81 4.64
N ALA A 105 5.72 6.79 3.34
CA ALA A 105 4.64 7.49 2.67
C ALA A 105 3.87 6.53 1.76
N VAL A 106 2.55 6.60 1.81
CA VAL A 106 1.67 5.73 1.02
C VAL A 106 0.90 6.56 0.00
N ASN A 107 1.08 6.23 -1.25
CA ASN A 107 0.28 6.79 -2.31
C ASN A 107 -0.94 5.90 -2.56
N PHE A 108 -2.11 6.36 -2.12
CA PHE A 108 -3.36 5.63 -2.28
C PHE A 108 -3.77 5.47 -3.75
N ALA A 109 -3.45 6.45 -4.62
CA ALA A 109 -3.85 6.40 -6.02
C ALA A 109 -3.02 5.38 -6.84
N SER A 110 -1.72 5.27 -6.56
CA SER A 110 -0.85 4.27 -7.18
C SER A 110 -0.82 2.94 -6.43
N GLU A 111 -1.39 2.89 -5.21
CA GLU A 111 -1.38 1.73 -4.32
C GLU A 111 0.03 1.25 -3.97
N ARG A 112 0.96 2.19 -3.80
CA ARG A 112 2.35 1.91 -3.43
C ARG A 112 2.73 2.58 -2.12
N VAL A 113 3.57 1.89 -1.36
CA VAL A 113 4.25 2.47 -0.20
C VAL A 113 5.71 2.70 -0.56
N SER A 114 6.23 3.87 -0.21
CA SER A 114 7.64 4.20 -0.23
C SER A 114 8.14 4.22 1.20
N VAL A 115 9.11 3.37 1.53
CA VAL A 115 9.67 3.25 2.88
C VAL A 115 11.15 3.55 2.83
N GLU A 116 11.57 4.53 3.61
CA GLU A 116 12.96 4.82 3.88
C GLU A 116 13.33 4.21 5.22
N TYR A 117 14.29 3.30 5.23
CA TYR A 117 14.67 2.53 6.42
C TYR A 117 16.18 2.38 6.54
N ILE A 118 16.64 1.99 7.71
CA ILE A 118 18.06 1.81 8.02
C ILE A 118 18.42 0.34 7.85
N PRO A 119 19.25 -0.02 6.84
CA PRO A 119 19.74 -1.39 6.65
C PRO A 119 20.51 -1.89 7.89
N GLY A 120 20.28 -3.16 8.27
CA GLY A 120 20.87 -3.75 9.48
C GLY A 120 20.12 -3.45 10.78
N VAL A 121 19.18 -2.49 10.79
CA VAL A 121 18.20 -2.27 11.87
C VAL A 121 16.86 -2.88 11.52
N LEU A 122 16.47 -2.80 10.27
CA LEU A 122 15.21 -3.33 9.74
C LEU A 122 15.49 -3.97 8.40
N ASN A 123 14.84 -5.09 8.14
CA ASN A 123 14.89 -5.79 6.84
C ASN A 123 13.55 -5.67 6.11
N LEU A 124 13.55 -6.07 4.83
CA LEU A 124 12.39 -5.98 3.97
C LEU A 124 11.21 -6.83 4.46
N ASP A 125 11.50 -8.05 4.94
CA ASP A 125 10.48 -8.98 5.44
C ASP A 125 9.76 -8.42 6.68
N GLU A 126 10.49 -7.71 7.53
CA GLU A 126 9.91 -7.05 8.71
C GLU A 126 9.02 -5.87 8.33
N ILE A 127 9.34 -5.14 7.24
CA ILE A 127 8.48 -4.09 6.70
C ILE A 127 7.19 -4.70 6.17
N VAL A 128 7.28 -5.79 5.39
CA VAL A 128 6.12 -6.53 4.89
C VAL A 128 5.26 -7.05 6.05
N ALA A 129 5.86 -7.69 7.04
CA ALA A 129 5.16 -8.17 8.22
C ALA A 129 4.47 -7.06 9.03
N ALA A 130 5.05 -5.85 9.07
CA ALA A 130 4.43 -4.69 9.72
C ALA A 130 3.18 -4.21 8.98
N ILE A 131 3.20 -4.22 7.64
CA ILE A 131 2.05 -3.89 6.79
C ILE A 131 0.95 -4.95 6.94
N GLU A 132 1.32 -6.24 6.94
CA GLU A 132 0.39 -7.36 7.14
C GLU A 132 -0.27 -7.31 8.52
N LYS A 133 0.50 -7.00 9.55
CA LYS A 133 -0.01 -6.80 10.93
C LYS A 133 -0.97 -5.63 11.02
N ALA A 134 -0.82 -4.62 10.19
CA ALA A 134 -1.78 -3.52 10.07
C ALA A 134 -3.06 -3.94 9.29
N GLY A 135 -3.08 -5.14 8.71
CA GLY A 135 -4.25 -5.73 8.05
C GLY A 135 -4.28 -5.55 6.54
N TYR A 136 -3.16 -5.18 5.92
CA TYR A 136 -3.02 -4.96 4.48
C TYR A 136 -2.01 -5.95 3.91
N GLY A 137 -2.05 -6.18 2.58
CA GLY A 137 -1.02 -6.98 1.91
C GLY A 137 0.08 -6.08 1.38
N ALA A 138 1.32 -6.59 1.33
CA ALA A 138 2.43 -5.96 0.63
C ALA A 138 3.10 -7.00 -0.27
N ILE A 139 3.53 -6.58 -1.45
CA ILE A 139 4.26 -7.43 -2.39
C ILE A 139 5.71 -6.96 -2.33
N PRO A 140 6.63 -7.75 -1.74
CA PRO A 140 8.03 -7.38 -1.69
C PRO A 140 8.61 -7.29 -3.11
N PRO A 141 9.54 -6.37 -3.39
CA PRO A 141 10.25 -6.37 -4.65
C PRO A 141 11.11 -7.65 -4.74
N GLU A 142 10.82 -8.48 -5.73
CA GLU A 142 11.66 -9.63 -6.07
C GLU A 142 12.69 -9.21 -7.11
N ASP A 143 13.94 -9.67 -6.96
CA ASP A 143 15.02 -9.44 -7.91
C ASP A 143 14.79 -10.24 -9.21
N GLY A 144 13.74 -9.91 -9.99
CA GLY A 144 13.48 -10.63 -11.22
C GLY A 144 12.27 -10.15 -12.04
N PRO A 145 12.12 -10.66 -13.27
CA PRO A 145 11.01 -10.29 -14.17
C PRO A 145 9.62 -10.72 -13.68
N GLY A 146 9.50 -11.36 -12.52
CA GLY A 146 8.24 -11.88 -11.97
C GLY A 146 7.40 -10.89 -11.16
N GLU A 147 7.99 -9.78 -10.67
CA GLU A 147 7.29 -8.82 -9.79
C GLU A 147 6.11 -8.15 -10.49
N GLU A 148 6.32 -7.70 -11.73
CA GLU A 148 5.28 -7.04 -12.53
C GLU A 148 4.13 -7.97 -12.87
N ASP A 149 4.44 -9.24 -13.16
CA ASP A 149 3.43 -10.27 -13.44
C ASP A 149 2.63 -10.64 -12.19
N ALA A 150 3.26 -10.70 -11.01
CA ALA A 150 2.61 -11.01 -9.74
C ALA A 150 1.66 -9.87 -9.32
N GLU A 151 2.10 -8.61 -9.43
CA GLU A 151 1.28 -7.43 -9.15
C GLU A 151 0.07 -7.39 -10.10
N GLN A 152 0.30 -7.61 -11.41
CA GLN A 152 -0.77 -7.58 -12.40
C GLN A 152 -1.80 -8.70 -12.17
N LYS A 153 -1.36 -9.92 -11.92
CA LYS A 153 -2.25 -11.05 -11.60
C LYS A 153 -3.10 -10.78 -10.37
N THR A 154 -2.51 -10.23 -9.32
CA THR A 154 -3.22 -9.88 -8.08
C THR A 154 -4.27 -8.79 -8.35
N ARG A 155 -3.93 -7.77 -9.11
CA ARG A 155 -4.83 -6.68 -9.49
C ARG A 155 -5.97 -7.15 -10.40
N ASP A 156 -5.67 -7.96 -11.40
CA ASP A 156 -6.68 -8.53 -12.30
C ASP A 156 -7.65 -9.45 -11.54
N ALA A 157 -7.15 -10.23 -10.58
CA ALA A 157 -7.97 -11.04 -9.69
C ALA A 157 -8.90 -10.17 -8.83
N GLU A 158 -8.41 -9.07 -8.29
CA GLU A 158 -9.21 -8.11 -7.50
C GLU A 158 -10.30 -7.46 -8.36
N ILE A 159 -9.97 -6.94 -9.55
CA ILE A 159 -10.94 -6.35 -10.47
C ILE A 159 -12.03 -7.37 -10.83
N LYS A 160 -11.65 -8.61 -11.09
CA LYS A 160 -12.59 -9.70 -11.41
C LYS A 160 -13.50 -10.01 -10.22
N ASP A 161 -12.98 -10.08 -9.01
CA ASP A 161 -13.77 -10.33 -7.79
C ASP A 161 -14.74 -9.17 -7.53
N GLN A 162 -14.28 -7.91 -7.61
CA GLN A 162 -15.13 -6.72 -7.44
C GLN A 162 -16.24 -6.67 -8.49
N THR A 163 -15.92 -6.99 -9.75
CA THR A 163 -16.91 -7.03 -10.85
C THR A 163 -17.96 -8.11 -10.62
N ARG A 164 -17.54 -9.32 -10.19
CA ARG A 164 -18.44 -10.43 -9.89
C ARG A 164 -19.40 -10.09 -8.74
N LYS A 165 -18.85 -9.56 -7.63
CA LYS A 165 -19.66 -9.16 -6.46
C LYS A 165 -20.65 -8.06 -6.82
N PHE A 166 -20.21 -7.05 -7.61
CA PHE A 166 -21.11 -6.02 -8.12
C PHE A 166 -22.23 -6.61 -9.00
N ALA A 167 -21.90 -7.50 -9.94
CA ALA A 167 -22.90 -8.11 -10.83
C ALA A 167 -23.97 -8.89 -10.04
N VAL A 168 -23.56 -9.66 -9.02
CA VAL A 168 -24.50 -10.36 -8.12
C VAL A 168 -25.34 -9.36 -7.33
N GLY A 169 -24.70 -8.32 -6.77
CA GLY A 169 -25.41 -7.27 -6.04
C GLY A 169 -26.44 -6.57 -6.91
N ALA A 170 -26.07 -6.15 -8.13
CA ALA A 170 -26.99 -5.47 -9.05
C ALA A 170 -28.15 -6.35 -9.51
N LEU A 171 -27.88 -7.64 -9.80
CA LEU A 171 -28.89 -8.61 -10.21
C LEU A 171 -29.99 -8.79 -9.14
N LEU A 172 -29.62 -8.74 -7.87
CA LEU A 172 -30.55 -8.95 -6.75
C LEU A 172 -31.13 -7.64 -6.20
N ALA A 173 -30.33 -6.58 -6.12
CA ALA A 173 -30.77 -5.31 -5.58
C ALA A 173 -31.67 -4.53 -6.55
N LEU A 174 -31.48 -4.65 -7.88
CA LEU A 174 -32.26 -3.93 -8.86
C LEU A 174 -33.75 -4.34 -8.83
N PRO A 175 -34.13 -5.64 -8.92
CA PRO A 175 -35.54 -6.06 -8.79
C PRO A 175 -36.12 -5.73 -7.42
N LEU A 176 -35.33 -5.89 -6.35
CA LEU A 176 -35.74 -5.53 -5.00
C LEU A 176 -36.08 -4.04 -4.90
N PHE A 177 -35.23 -3.16 -5.44
CA PHE A 177 -35.46 -1.71 -5.46
C PHE A 177 -36.68 -1.34 -6.30
N VAL A 178 -36.85 -1.91 -7.50
CA VAL A 178 -37.99 -1.64 -8.37
C VAL A 178 -39.29 -2.09 -7.74
N LEU A 179 -39.33 -3.26 -7.08
CA LEU A 179 -40.51 -3.76 -6.39
C LEU A 179 -40.84 -2.91 -5.16
N SER A 180 -39.84 -2.51 -4.37
CA SER A 180 -40.05 -1.67 -3.19
C SER A 180 -40.57 -0.28 -3.57
N MET A 181 -39.88 0.39 -4.52
CA MET A 181 -40.33 1.69 -5.01
C MET A 181 -41.71 1.62 -5.69
N GLY A 182 -41.94 0.59 -6.51
CA GLY A 182 -43.23 0.38 -7.14
C GLY A 182 -44.37 0.19 -6.13
N ARG A 183 -44.11 -0.48 -5.00
CA ARG A 183 -45.04 -0.63 -3.87
C ARG A 183 -45.31 0.72 -3.21
N ASP A 184 -44.25 1.48 -2.90
CA ASP A 184 -44.36 2.72 -2.14
C ASP A 184 -45.02 3.85 -2.96
N PHE A 185 -44.83 3.86 -4.28
CA PHE A 185 -45.55 4.77 -5.20
C PHE A 185 -46.92 4.28 -5.65
N GLY A 186 -47.39 3.11 -5.17
CA GLY A 186 -48.67 2.55 -5.56
C GLY A 186 -48.79 2.12 -7.04
N LEU A 187 -47.64 1.93 -7.72
CA LEU A 187 -47.56 1.52 -9.13
C LEU A 187 -47.82 0.03 -9.34
N ILE A 188 -47.72 -0.76 -8.28
CA ILE A 188 -47.92 -2.21 -8.27
C ILE A 188 -49.21 -2.51 -7.49
N GLY A 189 -49.94 -3.52 -7.94
CA GLY A 189 -51.21 -3.88 -7.35
C GLY A 189 -51.16 -4.28 -5.87
N PRO A 190 -52.36 -4.48 -5.21
CA PRO A 190 -52.46 -4.74 -3.76
C PRO A 190 -51.63 -5.94 -3.25
N TRP A 191 -51.28 -6.87 -4.13
CA TRP A 191 -50.46 -8.05 -3.79
C TRP A 191 -49.05 -7.67 -3.26
N SER A 192 -48.57 -6.48 -3.60
CA SER A 192 -47.26 -6.00 -3.14
C SER A 192 -47.17 -5.77 -1.63
N HIS A 193 -48.33 -5.59 -0.97
CA HIS A 193 -48.44 -5.46 0.50
C HIS A 193 -48.67 -6.80 1.21
N ALA A 194 -48.71 -7.93 0.46
CA ALA A 194 -48.89 -9.24 1.07
C ALA A 194 -47.66 -9.61 1.94
N PRO A 195 -47.85 -10.27 3.10
CA PRO A 195 -46.77 -10.58 4.04
C PRO A 195 -45.63 -11.40 3.42
N TRP A 196 -45.91 -12.24 2.43
CA TRP A 196 -44.91 -13.05 1.74
C TRP A 196 -43.88 -12.20 0.93
N VAL A 197 -44.29 -10.98 0.52
CA VAL A 197 -43.41 -10.07 -0.25
C VAL A 197 -42.22 -9.62 0.62
N ASN A 198 -42.44 -9.38 1.91
CA ASN A 198 -41.36 -9.02 2.83
C ASN A 198 -40.35 -10.18 3.02
N TRP A 199 -40.81 -11.43 2.95
CA TRP A 199 -39.91 -12.60 2.95
C TRP A 199 -39.12 -12.71 1.65
N LEU A 200 -39.71 -12.36 0.50
CA LEU A 200 -39.02 -12.27 -0.78
C LEU A 200 -37.94 -11.17 -0.72
N PHE A 201 -38.26 -10.02 -0.13
CA PHE A 201 -37.29 -8.93 0.03
C PHE A 201 -36.13 -9.37 0.91
N TRP A 202 -36.36 -10.06 2.00
CA TRP A 202 -35.33 -10.63 2.83
C TRP A 202 -34.46 -11.65 2.08
N LEU A 203 -35.06 -12.53 1.30
CA LEU A 203 -34.39 -13.55 0.51
C LEU A 203 -33.43 -12.92 -0.54
N LEU A 204 -33.86 -11.83 -1.19
CA LEU A 204 -33.05 -11.12 -2.17
C LEU A 204 -31.95 -10.26 -1.52
N ALA A 205 -32.27 -9.62 -0.39
CA ALA A 205 -31.29 -8.76 0.31
C ALA A 205 -30.17 -9.54 1.02
N SER A 206 -30.46 -10.74 1.54
CA SER A 206 -29.50 -11.50 2.34
C SER A 206 -28.23 -11.86 1.59
N PRO A 207 -28.25 -12.35 0.33
CA PRO A 207 -27.03 -12.57 -0.43
C PRO A 207 -26.26 -11.26 -0.71
N VAL A 208 -26.98 -10.15 -0.93
CA VAL A 208 -26.33 -8.85 -1.11
C VAL A 208 -25.61 -8.43 0.17
N GLN A 209 -26.26 -8.57 1.33
CA GLN A 209 -25.71 -8.21 2.62
C GLN A 209 -24.45 -9.02 2.96
N PHE A 210 -24.51 -10.34 2.82
CA PHE A 210 -23.44 -11.24 3.32
C PHE A 210 -22.44 -11.72 2.27
N TYR A 211 -22.77 -11.71 0.99
CA TYR A 211 -21.83 -12.04 -0.07
C TYR A 211 -21.22 -10.80 -0.71
N THR A 212 -22.06 -9.89 -1.24
CA THR A 212 -21.55 -8.67 -1.88
C THR A 212 -20.94 -7.70 -0.87
N GLY A 213 -21.53 -7.60 0.34
CA GLY A 213 -21.11 -6.72 1.43
C GLY A 213 -19.99 -7.28 2.32
N TRP A 214 -19.57 -8.54 2.16
CA TRP A 214 -18.63 -9.21 3.08
C TRP A 214 -17.33 -8.46 3.29
N ASP A 215 -16.79 -7.88 2.23
CA ASP A 215 -15.53 -7.13 2.28
C ASP A 215 -15.60 -5.96 3.26
N TYR A 216 -16.76 -5.30 3.36
CA TYR A 216 -16.95 -4.18 4.28
C TYR A 216 -16.96 -4.64 5.75
N TYR A 217 -17.45 -5.84 6.03
CA TYR A 217 -17.38 -6.41 7.37
C TYR A 217 -15.96 -6.75 7.76
N VAL A 218 -15.20 -7.39 6.85
CA VAL A 218 -13.79 -7.75 7.09
C VAL A 218 -12.93 -6.49 7.24
N GLY A 219 -13.07 -5.53 6.31
CA GLY A 219 -12.32 -4.26 6.33
C GLY A 219 -12.69 -3.41 7.55
N GLY A 220 -13.97 -3.33 7.88
CA GLY A 220 -14.46 -2.60 9.05
C GLY A 220 -13.95 -3.19 10.36
N PHE A 221 -14.00 -4.50 10.52
CA PHE A 221 -13.46 -5.18 11.71
C PHE A 221 -11.95 -4.95 11.90
N LYS A 222 -11.16 -5.07 10.81
CA LYS A 222 -9.73 -4.78 10.83
C LYS A 222 -9.45 -3.33 11.23
N SER A 223 -10.22 -2.38 10.69
CA SER A 223 -10.07 -0.95 11.00
C SER A 223 -10.39 -0.65 12.46
N LEU A 224 -11.47 -1.19 13.01
CA LEU A 224 -11.85 -1.03 14.42
C LEU A 224 -10.83 -1.65 15.37
N LYS A 225 -10.26 -2.82 15.02
CA LYS A 225 -9.18 -3.43 15.79
C LYS A 225 -7.95 -2.52 15.89
N ASN A 226 -7.69 -1.73 14.84
CA ASN A 226 -6.63 -0.73 14.80
C ASN A 226 -7.04 0.63 15.40
N LYS A 227 -8.17 0.69 16.13
CA LYS A 227 -8.73 1.91 16.73
C LYS A 227 -8.92 3.05 15.72
N SER A 228 -9.31 2.71 14.50
CA SER A 228 -9.59 3.63 13.41
C SER A 228 -10.95 3.30 12.81
N ALA A 229 -11.66 4.29 12.28
CA ALA A 229 -12.87 4.11 11.51
C ALA A 229 -12.57 4.49 10.05
N ASN A 230 -13.00 3.63 9.14
CA ASN A 230 -12.87 3.84 7.71
C ASN A 230 -14.26 3.78 7.04
N MET A 231 -14.30 3.91 5.71
CA MET A 231 -15.53 3.79 4.93
C MET A 231 -16.21 2.44 5.15
N ASP A 232 -15.45 1.35 5.29
CA ASP A 232 -16.01 0.02 5.46
C ASP A 232 -16.83 -0.12 6.76
N VAL A 233 -16.35 0.52 7.85
CA VAL A 233 -17.09 0.59 9.13
C VAL A 233 -18.44 1.29 8.94
N LEU A 234 -18.45 2.42 8.23
CA LEU A 234 -19.67 3.19 7.99
C LEU A 234 -20.69 2.39 7.16
N VAL A 235 -20.21 1.76 6.08
CA VAL A 235 -21.04 0.95 5.18
C VAL A 235 -21.58 -0.28 5.91
N ALA A 236 -20.72 -1.03 6.61
CA ALA A 236 -21.12 -2.21 7.36
C ALA A 236 -22.14 -1.87 8.45
N MET A 237 -21.92 -0.78 9.20
CA MET A 237 -22.82 -0.36 10.26
C MET A 237 -24.17 0.13 9.69
N GLY A 238 -24.15 1.04 8.71
CA GLY A 238 -25.38 1.61 8.15
C GLY A 238 -26.26 0.56 7.47
N SER A 239 -25.66 -0.32 6.64
CA SER A 239 -26.40 -1.40 5.99
C SER A 239 -26.94 -2.42 6.99
N SER A 240 -26.15 -2.76 8.03
CA SER A 240 -26.58 -3.70 9.07
C SER A 240 -27.75 -3.16 9.90
N VAL A 241 -27.76 -1.87 10.23
CA VAL A 241 -28.89 -1.27 10.97
C VAL A 241 -30.16 -1.39 10.17
N ALA A 242 -30.17 -1.04 8.88
CA ALA A 242 -31.36 -1.18 8.02
C ALA A 242 -31.79 -2.64 7.88
N TYR A 243 -30.84 -3.57 7.73
CA TYR A 243 -31.12 -4.99 7.59
C TYR A 243 -31.67 -5.59 8.88
N VAL A 244 -31.05 -5.34 10.03
CA VAL A 244 -31.45 -5.88 11.34
C VAL A 244 -32.84 -5.29 11.75
N TYR A 245 -33.04 -3.98 11.52
CA TYR A 245 -34.34 -3.38 11.75
C TYR A 245 -35.42 -4.07 10.91
N SER A 246 -35.18 -4.30 9.62
CA SER A 246 -36.13 -4.98 8.72
C SER A 246 -36.39 -6.43 9.15
N LEU A 247 -35.36 -7.12 9.67
CA LEU A 247 -35.53 -8.44 10.29
C LEU A 247 -36.45 -8.36 11.52
N ALA A 248 -36.25 -7.37 12.39
CA ALA A 248 -37.11 -7.20 13.57
C ALA A 248 -38.57 -6.98 13.17
N VAL A 249 -38.83 -6.15 12.15
CA VAL A 249 -40.19 -5.93 11.63
C VAL A 249 -40.76 -7.20 10.98
N LEU A 250 -39.92 -7.97 10.27
CA LEU A 250 -40.37 -9.20 9.61
C LEU A 250 -40.84 -10.27 10.61
N PHE A 251 -40.11 -10.44 11.73
CA PHE A 251 -40.43 -11.42 12.77
C PHE A 251 -41.44 -10.89 13.82
N PHE A 252 -41.41 -9.57 14.06
CA PHE A 252 -42.26 -8.89 15.02
C PHE A 252 -42.98 -7.72 14.34
N PRO A 253 -44.13 -7.96 13.65
CA PRO A 253 -44.84 -6.91 12.92
C PRO A 253 -45.29 -5.72 13.78
N SER A 254 -45.30 -5.87 15.09
CA SER A 254 -45.55 -4.79 16.03
C SER A 254 -44.38 -3.80 16.18
N ALA A 255 -43.20 -4.15 15.74
CA ALA A 255 -42.00 -3.31 15.85
C ALA A 255 -41.94 -2.19 14.80
N GLY A 256 -42.73 -2.26 13.72
CA GLY A 256 -42.80 -1.24 12.67
C GLY A 256 -43.70 -1.60 11.51
N ALA A 257 -43.97 -0.61 10.65
CA ALA A 257 -44.84 -0.77 9.50
C ALA A 257 -44.12 -1.09 8.19
N HIS A 258 -42.83 -0.71 8.07
CA HIS A 258 -42.07 -0.82 6.83
C HIS A 258 -40.75 -1.56 7.04
N VAL A 259 -40.34 -2.34 6.05
CA VAL A 259 -39.02 -2.97 5.96
C VAL A 259 -38.10 -2.14 5.05
N TYR A 260 -36.82 -2.15 5.29
CA TYR A 260 -35.80 -1.39 4.55
C TYR A 260 -34.69 -2.32 3.97
N PHE A 261 -35.08 -3.52 3.53
CA PHE A 261 -34.14 -4.47 2.92
C PHE A 261 -33.56 -3.92 1.63
N GLU A 262 -34.35 -3.20 0.84
CA GLU A 262 -33.88 -2.53 -0.39
C GLU A 262 -32.84 -1.46 -0.08
N THR A 263 -33.01 -0.68 0.98
CA THR A 263 -32.08 0.35 1.39
C THR A 263 -30.69 -0.25 1.69
N SER A 264 -30.66 -1.33 2.48
CA SER A 264 -29.44 -2.07 2.78
C SER A 264 -28.76 -2.60 1.50
N ALA A 265 -29.53 -3.26 0.61
CA ALA A 265 -29.00 -3.85 -0.60
C ALA A 265 -28.50 -2.80 -1.60
N VAL A 266 -29.22 -1.68 -1.75
CA VAL A 266 -28.86 -0.58 -2.66
C VAL A 266 -27.59 0.12 -2.18
N ILE A 267 -27.45 0.42 -0.88
CA ILE A 267 -26.25 1.04 -0.31
C ILE A 267 -25.02 0.20 -0.65
N ILE A 268 -25.05 -1.11 -0.34
CA ILE A 268 -23.94 -2.02 -0.60
C ILE A 268 -23.61 -2.06 -2.10
N THR A 269 -24.64 -2.19 -2.95
CA THR A 269 -24.45 -2.35 -4.40
C THR A 269 -23.88 -1.09 -5.05
N LEU A 270 -24.36 0.12 -4.66
CA LEU A 270 -23.85 1.38 -5.18
C LEU A 270 -22.42 1.65 -4.75
N ILE A 271 -22.08 1.37 -3.51
CA ILE A 271 -20.70 1.52 -3.04
C ILE A 271 -19.79 0.50 -3.73
N LYS A 272 -20.30 -0.72 -3.98
CA LYS A 272 -19.57 -1.74 -4.76
C LYS A 272 -19.33 -1.31 -6.20
N LEU A 273 -20.31 -0.64 -6.83
CA LEU A 273 -20.12 -0.02 -8.14
C LEU A 273 -18.97 1.00 -8.13
N GLY A 274 -18.98 1.89 -7.14
CA GLY A 274 -17.90 2.88 -6.97
C GLY A 274 -16.54 2.22 -6.85
N LYS A 275 -16.41 1.17 -6.04
CA LYS A 275 -15.19 0.37 -5.87
C LYS A 275 -14.74 -0.31 -7.16
N MET A 276 -15.67 -0.92 -7.90
CA MET A 276 -15.36 -1.54 -9.18
C MET A 276 -14.83 -0.51 -10.20
N LEU A 277 -15.45 0.66 -10.28
CA LEU A 277 -15.00 1.74 -11.17
C LEU A 277 -13.61 2.28 -10.75
N GLU A 278 -13.38 2.45 -9.46
CA GLU A 278 -12.10 2.87 -8.89
C GLU A 278 -10.99 1.88 -9.25
N SER A 279 -11.18 0.58 -8.97
CA SER A 279 -10.19 -0.47 -9.28
C SER A 279 -9.87 -0.53 -10.79
N ARG A 280 -10.88 -0.38 -11.65
CA ARG A 280 -10.65 -0.31 -13.12
C ARG A 280 -9.86 0.92 -13.54
N THR A 281 -10.11 2.08 -12.95
CA THR A 281 -9.42 3.33 -13.27
C THR A 281 -7.95 3.27 -12.83
N LYS A 282 -7.69 2.81 -11.61
CA LYS A 282 -6.33 2.61 -11.07
C LYS A 282 -5.52 1.64 -11.94
N GLY A 283 -6.13 0.55 -12.39
CA GLY A 283 -5.48 -0.42 -13.28
C GLY A 283 -5.01 0.19 -14.62
N ARG A 284 -5.80 1.10 -15.20
CA ARG A 284 -5.44 1.78 -16.46
C ARG A 284 -4.30 2.79 -16.29
N THR A 285 -4.32 3.57 -15.22
CA THR A 285 -3.28 4.58 -14.95
C THR A 285 -1.93 3.92 -14.69
N GLY A 286 -1.89 2.83 -13.91
CA GLY A 286 -0.68 2.06 -13.69
C GLY A 286 -0.08 1.48 -14.98
N GLY A 287 -0.93 1.02 -15.91
CA GLY A 287 -0.50 0.47 -17.20
C GLY A 287 0.18 1.48 -18.13
N ALA A 288 -0.21 2.75 -18.11
CA ALA A 288 0.42 3.81 -18.90
C ALA A 288 1.82 4.16 -18.36
N ILE A 289 1.95 4.29 -17.04
CA ILE A 289 3.24 4.54 -16.36
C ILE A 289 4.18 3.35 -16.57
N ARG A 290 3.69 2.11 -16.50
CA ARG A 290 4.48 0.91 -16.75
C ARG A 290 5.02 0.80 -18.17
N LYS A 291 4.25 1.21 -19.18
CA LYS A 291 4.75 1.26 -20.56
C LYS A 291 5.97 2.16 -20.69
N LEU A 292 6.06 3.23 -19.91
CA LEU A 292 7.21 4.11 -19.89
C LEU A 292 8.37 3.50 -19.07
N ILE A 293 8.10 2.91 -17.90
CA ILE A 293 9.10 2.23 -17.07
C ILE A 293 9.64 0.97 -17.77
N GLY A 294 8.79 0.21 -18.47
CA GLY A 294 9.18 -0.95 -19.28
C GLY A 294 10.13 -0.63 -20.46
N LEU A 295 10.42 0.65 -20.70
CA LEU A 295 11.46 1.08 -21.63
C LEU A 295 12.86 1.02 -21.00
N SER A 296 12.99 0.98 -19.66
CA SER A 296 14.28 0.80 -18.98
C SER A 296 14.69 -0.67 -19.02
N PRO A 297 15.94 -1.00 -19.36
CA PRO A 297 16.46 -2.36 -19.30
C PRO A 297 16.50 -2.84 -17.84
N LYS A 298 16.22 -4.14 -17.63
CA LYS A 298 16.24 -4.75 -16.28
C LYS A 298 17.59 -5.36 -15.92
N THR A 299 18.39 -5.65 -16.93
CA THR A 299 19.71 -6.26 -16.81
C THR A 299 20.76 -5.42 -17.55
N ALA A 300 22.01 -5.58 -17.18
CA ALA A 300 23.18 -5.02 -17.82
C ALA A 300 24.23 -6.10 -18.01
N THR A 301 24.95 -6.09 -19.13
CA THR A 301 26.12 -6.95 -19.32
C THR A 301 27.34 -6.21 -18.85
N ILE A 302 28.00 -6.71 -17.79
CA ILE A 302 29.25 -6.18 -17.28
C ILE A 302 30.44 -7.05 -17.72
N LEU A 303 31.62 -6.42 -17.78
CA LEU A 303 32.88 -7.11 -18.02
C LEU A 303 33.59 -7.29 -16.66
N GLU A 304 33.63 -8.50 -16.15
CA GLU A 304 34.29 -8.86 -14.90
C GLU A 304 35.43 -9.87 -15.21
N ASN A 305 36.69 -9.47 -15.02
CA ASN A 305 37.88 -10.30 -15.34
C ASN A 305 37.92 -10.80 -16.79
N ASP A 306 37.61 -9.94 -17.77
CA ASP A 306 37.50 -10.25 -19.20
C ASP A 306 36.39 -11.28 -19.54
N ILE A 307 35.47 -11.54 -18.62
CA ILE A 307 34.28 -12.39 -18.84
C ILE A 307 33.06 -11.53 -18.83
N GLU A 308 32.27 -11.67 -19.87
CA GLU A 308 30.95 -11.01 -19.93
C GLU A 308 29.96 -11.72 -18.98
N LYS A 309 29.26 -10.93 -18.18
CA LYS A 309 28.29 -11.43 -17.22
C LYS A 309 27.06 -10.54 -17.21
N GLU A 310 25.91 -11.15 -17.43
CA GLU A 310 24.63 -10.45 -17.29
C GLU A 310 24.24 -10.39 -15.82
N ILE A 311 23.99 -9.19 -15.34
CA ILE A 311 23.55 -8.95 -13.96
C ILE A 311 22.31 -8.06 -13.93
N ALA A 312 21.55 -8.13 -12.83
CA ALA A 312 20.44 -7.21 -12.60
C ALA A 312 20.97 -5.77 -12.51
N LEU A 313 20.22 -4.81 -13.09
CA LEU A 313 20.62 -3.40 -13.15
C LEU A 313 20.97 -2.81 -11.76
N ILE A 314 20.24 -3.22 -10.74
CA ILE A 314 20.45 -2.78 -9.35
C ILE A 314 21.81 -3.22 -8.76
N ARG A 315 22.48 -4.20 -9.37
CA ARG A 315 23.79 -4.71 -8.93
C ARG A 315 24.97 -4.05 -9.63
N VAL A 316 24.69 -3.17 -10.60
CA VAL A 316 25.74 -2.41 -11.29
C VAL A 316 26.28 -1.35 -10.34
N ASN A 317 27.59 -1.34 -10.12
CA ASN A 317 28.26 -0.40 -9.26
C ASN A 317 29.03 0.67 -10.06
N VAL A 318 29.35 1.77 -9.40
CA VAL A 318 30.22 2.79 -9.96
C VAL A 318 31.60 2.18 -10.23
N SER A 319 32.12 2.37 -11.42
CA SER A 319 33.39 1.80 -11.97
C SER A 319 33.22 0.43 -12.61
N ASP A 320 32.05 -0.16 -12.69
CA ASP A 320 31.84 -1.34 -13.53
C ASP A 320 31.95 -0.95 -15.02
N THR A 321 32.54 -1.83 -15.82
CA THR A 321 32.56 -1.68 -17.27
C THR A 321 31.36 -2.39 -17.87
N VAL A 322 30.46 -1.62 -18.50
CA VAL A 322 29.23 -2.14 -19.11
C VAL A 322 29.42 -2.27 -20.63
N ILE A 323 29.01 -3.40 -21.18
CA ILE A 323 29.03 -3.65 -22.61
C ILE A 323 27.62 -3.40 -23.17
N VAL A 324 27.52 -2.54 -24.18
CA VAL A 324 26.27 -2.25 -24.90
C VAL A 324 26.48 -2.58 -26.37
N ARG A 325 25.67 -3.49 -26.91
CA ARG A 325 25.73 -3.91 -28.30
C ARG A 325 24.78 -3.08 -29.19
N PRO A 326 25.04 -3.01 -30.50
CA PRO A 326 24.12 -2.35 -31.42
C PRO A 326 22.69 -2.87 -31.30
N GLY A 327 21.71 -1.95 -31.13
CA GLY A 327 20.31 -2.28 -30.90
C GLY A 327 19.92 -2.53 -29.44
N GLU A 328 20.86 -2.59 -28.52
CA GLU A 328 20.60 -2.67 -27.10
C GLU A 328 20.36 -1.28 -26.51
N ARG A 329 19.69 -1.24 -25.37
CA ARG A 329 19.47 0.00 -24.62
C ARG A 329 20.63 0.24 -23.66
N ILE A 330 21.05 1.49 -23.53
CA ILE A 330 22.05 1.90 -22.54
C ILE A 330 21.42 1.77 -21.14
N PRO A 331 21.94 0.89 -20.27
CA PRO A 331 21.29 0.55 -19.02
C PRO A 331 21.52 1.56 -17.89
N VAL A 332 22.66 2.23 -17.87
CA VAL A 332 23.09 3.17 -16.81
C VAL A 332 23.83 4.35 -17.41
N ASP A 333 23.89 5.47 -16.67
CA ASP A 333 24.76 6.59 -17.02
C ASP A 333 26.23 6.20 -16.91
N GLY A 334 27.05 6.66 -17.86
CA GLY A 334 28.47 6.30 -17.88
C GLY A 334 29.30 7.13 -18.83
N LEU A 335 30.61 6.82 -18.86
CA LEU A 335 31.56 7.39 -19.80
C LEU A 335 31.90 6.35 -20.86
N VAL A 336 31.88 6.74 -22.13
CA VAL A 336 32.32 5.86 -23.22
C VAL A 336 33.84 5.64 -23.10
N LEU A 337 34.22 4.38 -22.89
CA LEU A 337 35.63 3.99 -22.80
C LEU A 337 36.18 3.60 -24.17
N ASP A 338 35.39 2.89 -24.95
CA ASP A 338 35.75 2.40 -26.29
C ASP A 338 34.50 2.25 -27.16
N GLY A 339 34.66 2.38 -28.47
CA GLY A 339 33.63 2.23 -29.46
C GLY A 339 32.97 3.55 -29.89
N GLN A 340 32.17 3.44 -30.97
CA GLN A 340 31.38 4.56 -31.52
C GLN A 340 30.08 4.02 -32.09
N SER A 341 28.98 4.66 -31.73
CA SER A 341 27.64 4.31 -32.24
C SER A 341 26.73 5.54 -32.24
N ALA A 342 25.68 5.50 -33.07
CA ALA A 342 24.57 6.44 -32.96
C ALA A 342 23.62 5.99 -31.86
N VAL A 343 23.08 6.95 -31.12
CA VAL A 343 22.10 6.69 -30.05
C VAL A 343 20.77 7.32 -30.43
N ASP A 344 19.71 6.56 -30.36
CA ASP A 344 18.34 7.05 -30.56
C ASP A 344 17.82 7.72 -29.28
N GLU A 345 17.80 9.04 -29.30
CA GLU A 345 17.28 9.87 -28.21
C GLU A 345 15.87 10.43 -28.51
N SER A 346 15.19 9.91 -29.55
CA SER A 346 13.87 10.40 -29.97
C SER A 346 12.81 10.38 -28.88
N MET A 347 12.92 9.45 -27.93
CA MET A 347 12.04 9.37 -26.76
C MET A 347 12.19 10.56 -25.80
N LEU A 348 13.34 11.21 -25.76
CA LEU A 348 13.64 12.38 -24.92
C LEU A 348 13.51 13.68 -25.69
N SER A 349 14.09 13.74 -26.90
CA SER A 349 14.12 14.94 -27.73
C SER A 349 12.83 15.16 -28.53
N GLY A 350 12.09 14.08 -28.83
CA GLY A 350 10.93 14.11 -29.74
C GLY A 350 11.30 14.24 -31.21
N GLU A 351 12.59 14.29 -31.57
CA GLU A 351 13.07 14.37 -32.94
C GLU A 351 13.45 12.95 -33.44
N PRO A 352 12.97 12.53 -34.62
CA PRO A 352 13.41 11.29 -35.21
C PRO A 352 14.89 11.38 -35.62
N LEU A 353 15.61 10.26 -35.57
CA LEU A 353 16.99 10.12 -36.05
C LEU A 353 17.15 10.56 -37.51
#